data_adba3114d2d0faf52516e6283d0a08df
#
_entry.id   adba3114d2d0faf52516e6283d0a08df
#
_cell.length_a   1.000
_cell.length_b   1.000
_cell.length_c   1.000
_cell.angle_alpha   90.00
_cell.angle_beta   90.00
_cell.angle_gamma   90.00
#
_symmetry.space_group_name_H-M   'P 1'
#
loop_
_entity.id
_entity.type
_entity.pdbx_description
1 polymer ?
#
loop_
_entity_poly.entity_id
_entity_poly.type
_entity_poly.pdbx_seq_one_letter_code
_entity_poly.pdbx_strand_id
1 'polypeptide(L)'
;MSRRNTPDQELRALKLPEIWPDRSQSWPGRRQELVALLSEHVYGRMPSGHGPLETRILSEDARAFAGKAVQQTVELAVELPGGRFAFPVQSIVPYTGRPAAGFPFFVHIAFRPDVPDKYLPAEEIVDAGFALLNFCYQDIAPDRDDQFAEGLPALYPAWMERPDRWGKIAMWAWAASRVLDFAGLEAARGAPLDMRRAAVVGHSRLGKTALWAGANDPRFSLVVSNDSGCAGAALERGKSGEDVAAITNRFGYWFGPQYTRFAGRPEDMPFDQHFLLASCAPRAVYVASAAEDAWADPDAEFLSAWAAGSVYPALGQAGLVTDNRWPEADCILHQGRVAYHRRPGCHYLSRTDWQRFMAYANKLAGRP
;
A
#
# COMPACT_ATOMS: atom_id res chain seq x y z
N MET A 1 12.20 18.43 -23.65
CA MET A 1 11.13 18.66 -24.65
C MET A 1 9.91 19.21 -23.92
N SER A 2 9.35 20.35 -24.42
CA SER A 2 8.12 20.88 -23.85
C SER A 2 6.97 19.90 -24.11
N ARG A 3 6.28 19.44 -23.08
CA ARG A 3 5.08 18.60 -23.20
C ARG A 3 4.02 19.40 -23.92
N ARG A 4 3.38 18.81 -24.92
CA ARG A 4 2.38 19.52 -25.75
C ARG A 4 1.02 19.60 -25.02
N ASN A 5 0.69 18.65 -24.12
CA ASN A 5 -0.60 18.55 -23.43
C ASN A 5 -0.47 18.88 -21.94
N THR A 6 -1.52 19.49 -21.37
CA THR A 6 -1.67 19.55 -19.92
C THR A 6 -2.06 18.17 -19.36
N PRO A 7 -1.86 17.89 -18.05
CA PRO A 7 -2.27 16.62 -17.47
C PRO A 7 -3.75 16.26 -17.68
N ASP A 8 -4.67 17.24 -17.61
CA ASP A 8 -6.11 17.02 -17.91
C ASP A 8 -6.35 16.60 -19.37
N GLN A 9 -5.65 17.23 -20.31
CA GLN A 9 -5.73 16.84 -21.72
C GLN A 9 -5.19 15.43 -21.95
N GLU A 10 -4.11 15.06 -21.25
CA GLU A 10 -3.53 13.72 -21.32
C GLU A 10 -4.49 12.68 -20.76
N LEU A 11 -5.08 12.91 -19.58
CA LEU A 11 -6.09 12.01 -19.00
C LEU A 11 -7.29 11.78 -19.94
N ARG A 12 -7.78 12.82 -20.61
CA ARG A 12 -8.87 12.69 -21.58
C ARG A 12 -8.46 11.85 -22.80
N ALA A 13 -7.23 11.99 -23.25
CA ALA A 13 -6.71 11.24 -24.40
C ALA A 13 -6.59 9.72 -24.11
N LEU A 14 -6.31 9.35 -22.86
CA LEU A 14 -6.16 7.96 -22.43
C LEU A 14 -7.46 7.17 -22.42
N LYS A 15 -8.62 7.81 -22.49
CA LYS A 15 -9.96 7.16 -22.49
C LYS A 15 -10.10 6.11 -21.38
N LEU A 16 -9.73 6.50 -20.17
CA LEU A 16 -9.79 5.61 -19.00
C LEU A 16 -11.21 5.11 -18.76
N PRO A 17 -11.39 3.87 -18.29
CA PRO A 17 -12.68 3.40 -17.79
C PRO A 17 -13.16 4.29 -16.64
N GLU A 18 -14.48 4.56 -16.60
CA GLU A 18 -15.07 5.38 -15.56
C GLU A 18 -15.15 4.60 -14.24
N ILE A 19 -14.62 5.20 -13.16
CA ILE A 19 -14.59 4.54 -11.84
C ILE A 19 -16.02 4.28 -11.32
N TRP A 20 -16.92 5.25 -11.48
CA TRP A 20 -18.28 5.21 -10.90
C TRP A 20 -19.30 5.74 -11.93
N PRO A 21 -19.64 4.94 -12.96
CA PRO A 21 -20.49 5.37 -14.06
C PRO A 21 -21.96 5.56 -13.63
N ASP A 22 -22.47 4.74 -12.71
CA ASP A 22 -23.83 4.83 -12.19
C ASP A 22 -23.84 5.45 -10.79
N ARG A 23 -24.13 6.75 -10.73
CA ARG A 23 -24.19 7.49 -9.47
C ARG A 23 -25.44 7.18 -8.62
N SER A 24 -26.38 6.39 -9.11
CA SER A 24 -27.49 5.86 -8.30
C SER A 24 -27.06 4.70 -7.42
N GLN A 25 -25.96 4.00 -7.78
CA GLN A 25 -25.34 2.98 -6.97
C GLN A 25 -24.60 3.62 -5.78
N SER A 26 -24.69 3.01 -4.59
CA SER A 26 -23.93 3.47 -3.43
C SER A 26 -22.42 3.28 -3.61
N TRP A 27 -21.62 4.21 -3.09
CA TRP A 27 -20.15 4.06 -3.15
C TRP A 27 -19.63 2.78 -2.50
N PRO A 28 -20.10 2.34 -1.32
CA PRO A 28 -19.67 1.06 -0.75
C PRO A 28 -19.90 -0.14 -1.68
N GLY A 29 -21.04 -0.19 -2.36
CA GLY A 29 -21.34 -1.23 -3.35
C GLY A 29 -20.39 -1.15 -4.54
N ARG A 30 -20.24 0.04 -5.14
CA ARG A 30 -19.29 0.23 -6.25
C ARG A 30 -17.85 -0.11 -5.87
N ARG A 31 -17.42 0.30 -4.69
CA ARG A 31 -16.09 -0.03 -4.17
C ARG A 31 -15.86 -1.55 -4.09
N GLN A 32 -16.85 -2.32 -3.65
CA GLN A 32 -16.75 -3.79 -3.63
C GLN A 32 -16.57 -4.37 -5.04
N GLU A 33 -17.26 -3.84 -6.04
CA GLU A 33 -17.08 -4.24 -7.44
C GLU A 33 -15.69 -3.90 -7.96
N LEU A 34 -15.12 -2.72 -7.62
CA LEU A 34 -13.75 -2.37 -8.00
C LEU A 34 -12.74 -3.35 -7.41
N VAL A 35 -12.88 -3.69 -6.13
CA VAL A 35 -12.01 -4.68 -5.46
C VAL A 35 -12.20 -6.07 -6.08
N ALA A 36 -13.42 -6.49 -6.37
CA ALA A 36 -13.69 -7.78 -7.02
C ALA A 36 -13.05 -7.85 -8.40
N LEU A 37 -13.16 -6.78 -9.21
CA LEU A 37 -12.58 -6.69 -10.55
C LEU A 37 -11.04 -6.79 -10.51
N LEU A 38 -10.40 -6.05 -9.61
CA LEU A 38 -8.95 -6.11 -9.41
C LEU A 38 -8.49 -7.47 -8.86
N SER A 39 -9.31 -8.08 -8.00
CA SER A 39 -9.09 -9.44 -7.48
C SER A 39 -9.13 -10.48 -8.60
N GLU A 40 -10.13 -10.39 -9.48
CA GLU A 40 -10.29 -11.32 -10.61
C GLU A 40 -9.15 -11.19 -11.63
N HIS A 41 -8.76 -9.95 -11.95
CA HIS A 41 -7.94 -9.69 -13.11
C HIS A 41 -6.46 -9.41 -12.80
N VAL A 42 -6.12 -8.99 -11.58
CA VAL A 42 -4.75 -8.58 -11.24
C VAL A 42 -4.16 -9.41 -10.11
N TYR A 43 -4.73 -9.32 -8.90
CA TYR A 43 -4.05 -9.82 -7.71
C TYR A 43 -4.45 -11.25 -7.32
N GLY A 44 -5.53 -11.76 -7.90
CA GLY A 44 -6.16 -13.02 -7.51
C GLY A 44 -7.02 -12.88 -6.24
N ARG A 45 -7.87 -13.86 -6.00
CA ARG A 45 -8.81 -13.89 -4.88
C ARG A 45 -8.09 -14.37 -3.62
N MET A 46 -8.14 -13.58 -2.56
CA MET A 46 -7.65 -13.97 -1.25
C MET A 46 -8.62 -14.97 -0.59
N PRO A 47 -8.12 -16.02 0.11
CA PRO A 47 -8.96 -16.87 0.94
C PRO A 47 -9.67 -16.05 2.02
N SER A 48 -10.92 -16.39 2.32
CA SER A 48 -11.68 -15.82 3.42
C SER A 48 -11.46 -16.65 4.70
N GLY A 49 -11.29 -15.94 5.82
CA GLY A 49 -11.19 -16.56 7.14
C GLY A 49 -9.78 -17.07 7.48
N HIS A 50 -9.50 -17.03 8.75
CA HIS A 50 -8.32 -17.60 9.42
C HIS A 50 -8.71 -17.84 10.86
N GLY A 51 -7.96 -18.69 11.56
CA GLY A 51 -8.08 -18.89 13.00
C GLY A 51 -7.78 -17.62 13.81
N PRO A 52 -7.97 -17.66 15.12
CA PRO A 52 -7.57 -16.58 16.00
C PRO A 52 -6.09 -16.25 15.83
N LEU A 53 -5.74 -14.97 15.96
CA LEU A 53 -4.35 -14.54 15.96
C LEU A 53 -3.73 -14.81 17.33
N GLU A 54 -2.68 -15.61 17.36
CA GLU A 54 -1.83 -15.85 18.52
C GLU A 54 -0.61 -14.94 18.45
N THR A 55 -0.15 -14.47 19.61
CA THR A 55 1.02 -13.58 19.71
C THR A 55 2.00 -14.09 20.76
N ARG A 56 3.30 -14.06 20.45
CA ARG A 56 4.37 -14.44 21.37
C ARG A 56 5.55 -13.47 21.24
N ILE A 57 5.92 -12.80 22.32
CA ILE A 57 7.12 -11.94 22.35
C ILE A 57 8.34 -12.84 22.26
N LEU A 58 9.18 -12.60 21.26
CA LEU A 58 10.44 -13.30 21.02
C LEU A 58 11.61 -12.57 21.67
N SER A 59 11.60 -11.23 21.62
CA SER A 59 12.60 -10.37 22.23
C SER A 59 12.02 -9.00 22.55
N GLU A 60 12.63 -8.31 23.53
CA GLU A 60 12.28 -6.95 23.91
C GLU A 60 13.53 -6.13 24.23
N ASP A 61 13.58 -4.92 23.71
CA ASP A 61 14.43 -3.83 24.19
C ASP A 61 13.54 -2.72 24.75
N ALA A 62 13.43 -2.64 26.06
CA ALA A 62 12.62 -1.64 26.75
C ALA A 62 13.21 -0.21 26.66
N ARG A 63 14.41 -0.03 26.12
CA ARG A 63 15.11 1.24 26.01
C ARG A 63 15.72 1.48 24.62
N ALA A 64 15.09 0.98 23.60
CA ALA A 64 15.50 1.16 22.22
C ALA A 64 15.63 2.65 21.85
N PHE A 65 16.54 2.96 20.92
CA PHE A 65 16.83 4.33 20.47
C PHE A 65 17.15 5.26 21.64
N ALA A 66 18.10 4.82 22.49
CA ALA A 66 18.54 5.56 23.69
C ALA A 66 17.40 5.86 24.69
N GLY A 67 16.42 4.97 24.81
CA GLY A 67 15.28 5.09 25.73
C GLY A 67 14.08 5.85 25.16
N LYS A 68 14.04 6.11 23.86
CA LYS A 68 12.92 6.79 23.20
C LYS A 68 11.72 5.88 22.93
N ALA A 69 11.95 4.57 22.81
CA ALA A 69 10.92 3.60 22.47
C ALA A 69 11.12 2.26 23.19
N VAL A 70 10.03 1.50 23.27
CA VAL A 70 10.06 0.04 23.49
C VAL A 70 10.02 -0.63 22.13
N GLN A 71 10.98 -1.51 21.85
CA GLN A 71 11.04 -2.32 20.66
C GLN A 71 10.85 -3.79 21.04
N GLN A 72 9.89 -4.45 20.41
CA GLN A 72 9.64 -5.88 20.57
C GLN A 72 9.70 -6.57 19.21
N THR A 73 10.24 -7.81 19.20
CA THR A 73 9.98 -8.75 18.12
C THR A 73 8.90 -9.69 18.58
N VAL A 74 7.78 -9.72 17.88
CA VAL A 74 6.61 -10.53 18.24
C VAL A 74 6.33 -11.50 17.11
N GLU A 75 6.23 -12.80 17.44
CA GLU A 75 5.72 -13.81 16.51
C GLU A 75 4.19 -13.68 16.45
N LEU A 76 3.66 -13.50 15.25
CA LEU A 76 2.24 -13.62 14.96
C LEU A 76 1.99 -15.00 14.36
N ALA A 77 1.00 -15.72 14.87
CA ALA A 77 0.65 -17.04 14.36
C ALA A 77 -0.86 -17.19 14.16
N VAL A 78 -1.25 -17.92 13.12
CA VAL A 78 -2.64 -18.23 12.81
C VAL A 78 -2.75 -19.68 12.35
N GLU A 79 -3.87 -20.33 12.68
CA GLU A 79 -4.22 -21.62 12.12
C GLU A 79 -4.88 -21.44 10.75
N LEU A 80 -4.38 -22.16 9.77
CA LEU A 80 -4.79 -22.16 8.36
C LEU A 80 -5.15 -23.59 7.94
N PRO A 81 -5.82 -23.79 6.79
CA PRO A 81 -6.21 -25.12 6.34
C PRO A 81 -5.07 -26.14 6.25
N GLY A 82 -3.86 -25.73 5.91
CA GLY A 82 -2.68 -26.59 5.81
C GLY A 82 -1.82 -26.64 7.07
N GLY A 83 -2.21 -26.00 8.17
CA GLY A 83 -1.48 -25.96 9.43
C GLY A 83 -1.16 -24.56 9.95
N ARG A 84 -0.35 -24.50 10.98
CA ARG A 84 0.03 -23.24 11.63
C ARG A 84 1.00 -22.44 10.77
N PHE A 85 0.66 -21.17 10.53
CA PHE A 85 1.54 -20.19 9.89
C PHE A 85 1.99 -19.16 10.91
N ALA A 86 3.29 -18.84 10.93
CA ALA A 86 3.82 -17.84 11.84
C ALA A 86 4.88 -16.98 11.15
N PHE A 87 4.94 -15.69 11.53
CA PHE A 87 5.94 -14.75 11.04
C PHE A 87 6.24 -13.68 12.10
N PRO A 88 7.46 -13.10 12.11
CA PRO A 88 7.84 -12.07 13.07
C PRO A 88 7.36 -10.69 12.63
N VAL A 89 7.00 -9.86 13.62
CA VAL A 89 6.72 -8.43 13.48
C VAL A 89 7.55 -7.68 14.50
N GLN A 90 8.16 -6.58 14.08
CA GLN A 90 8.81 -5.64 14.99
C GLN A 90 7.83 -4.54 15.36
N SER A 91 7.49 -4.46 16.64
CA SER A 91 6.65 -3.42 17.23
C SER A 91 7.56 -2.40 17.91
N ILE A 92 7.48 -1.15 17.49
CA ILE A 92 8.28 -0.04 18.04
C ILE A 92 7.30 1.04 18.46
N VAL A 93 7.19 1.24 19.78
CA VAL A 93 6.21 2.16 20.38
C VAL A 93 6.96 3.24 21.15
N PRO A 94 6.76 4.54 20.86
CA PRO A 94 7.40 5.62 21.61
C PRO A 94 7.13 5.53 23.10
N TYR A 95 8.14 5.81 23.92
CA TYR A 95 8.03 5.72 25.38
C TYR A 95 7.43 6.99 25.99
N THR A 96 7.72 8.16 25.41
CA THR A 96 7.33 9.48 25.92
C THR A 96 6.38 10.19 24.96
N GLY A 97 5.71 11.21 25.46
CA GLY A 97 4.84 12.05 24.63
C GLY A 97 3.52 11.39 24.22
N ARG A 98 3.05 10.38 24.98
CA ARG A 98 1.83 9.62 24.67
C ARG A 98 0.62 10.55 24.49
N PRO A 99 0.02 10.62 23.28
CA PRO A 99 -1.24 11.32 23.08
C PRO A 99 -2.38 10.62 23.83
N ALA A 100 -3.42 11.35 24.22
CA ALA A 100 -4.58 10.76 24.92
C ALA A 100 -5.25 9.62 24.14
N ALA A 101 -5.25 9.71 22.81
CA ALA A 101 -5.81 8.69 21.92
C ALA A 101 -4.83 7.55 21.56
N GLY A 102 -3.59 7.60 22.05
CA GLY A 102 -2.50 6.73 21.60
C GLY A 102 -1.71 7.34 20.44
N PHE A 103 -0.62 6.68 20.07
CA PHE A 103 0.21 7.08 18.94
C PHE A 103 -0.42 6.69 17.60
N PRO A 104 -0.43 7.55 16.59
CA PRO A 104 -0.61 7.12 15.22
C PRO A 104 0.51 6.15 14.85
N PHE A 105 0.26 5.25 13.93
CA PHE A 105 1.28 4.27 13.58
C PHE A 105 1.28 3.89 12.11
N PHE A 106 2.45 3.45 11.65
CA PHE A 106 2.63 2.87 10.34
C PHE A 106 2.79 1.35 10.44
N VAL A 107 2.07 0.62 9.60
CA VAL A 107 2.40 -0.76 9.23
C VAL A 107 3.31 -0.68 8.01
N HIS A 108 4.58 -0.96 8.19
CA HIS A 108 5.59 -0.93 7.13
C HIS A 108 5.84 -2.34 6.59
N ILE A 109 5.65 -2.49 5.29
CA ILE A 109 5.96 -3.72 4.56
C ILE A 109 7.41 -3.61 4.09
N ALA A 110 8.30 -4.36 4.70
CA ALA A 110 9.75 -4.20 4.57
C ALA A 110 10.39 -5.20 3.62
N PHE A 111 11.47 -4.78 2.95
CA PHE A 111 12.33 -5.67 2.17
C PHE A 111 13.25 -6.53 3.03
N ARG A 112 13.57 -6.08 4.22
CA ARG A 112 14.50 -6.71 5.16
C ARG A 112 13.92 -6.64 6.58
N PRO A 113 14.28 -7.63 7.43
CA PRO A 113 13.77 -7.65 8.81
C PRO A 113 14.47 -6.63 9.73
N ASP A 114 15.60 -6.05 9.29
CA ASP A 114 16.41 -5.18 10.13
C ASP A 114 15.72 -3.86 10.46
N VAL A 115 15.88 -3.39 11.71
CA VAL A 115 15.41 -2.08 12.17
C VAL A 115 16.52 -1.43 13.00
N PRO A 116 16.99 -0.21 12.64
CA PRO A 116 16.63 0.54 11.44
C PRO A 116 17.19 -0.11 10.16
N ASP A 117 16.63 0.29 9.01
CA ASP A 117 17.09 -0.11 7.69
C ASP A 117 17.26 1.13 6.81
N LYS A 118 17.96 0.98 5.65
CA LYS A 118 18.16 2.11 4.72
C LYS A 118 16.85 2.72 4.20
N TYR A 119 15.76 1.95 4.18
CA TYR A 119 14.42 2.40 3.79
C TYR A 119 13.56 2.78 5.01
N LEU A 120 14.04 2.50 6.24
CA LEU A 120 13.27 2.67 7.46
C LEU A 120 14.03 3.49 8.51
N PRO A 121 13.86 4.81 8.55
CA PRO A 121 14.45 5.67 9.57
C PRO A 121 13.61 5.61 10.86
N ALA A 122 13.69 4.47 11.56
CA ALA A 122 12.80 4.15 12.68
C ALA A 122 12.91 5.17 13.83
N GLU A 123 14.13 5.68 14.12
CA GLU A 123 14.33 6.67 15.17
C GLU A 123 13.64 8.00 14.85
N GLU A 124 13.75 8.47 13.60
CA GLU A 124 13.09 9.70 13.15
C GLU A 124 11.56 9.58 13.17
N ILE A 125 11.03 8.37 12.88
CA ILE A 125 9.59 8.10 12.97
C ILE A 125 9.11 8.16 14.42
N VAL A 126 9.88 7.57 15.35
CA VAL A 126 9.62 7.64 16.80
C VAL A 126 9.69 9.09 17.29
N ASP A 127 10.72 9.85 16.90
CA ASP A 127 10.90 11.25 17.29
C ASP A 127 9.75 12.14 16.77
N ALA A 128 9.14 11.78 15.63
CA ALA A 128 7.95 12.44 15.11
C ALA A 128 6.65 12.03 15.83
N GLY A 129 6.70 11.15 16.83
CA GLY A 129 5.56 10.72 17.63
C GLY A 129 4.67 9.67 16.95
N PHE A 130 5.24 8.84 16.10
CA PHE A 130 4.57 7.69 15.48
C PHE A 130 5.11 6.38 16.04
N ALA A 131 4.22 5.42 16.26
CA ALA A 131 4.61 4.03 16.45
C ALA A 131 4.80 3.35 15.08
N LEU A 132 5.53 2.23 15.08
CA LEU A 132 5.88 1.50 13.88
C LEU A 132 5.68 -0.01 14.10
N LEU A 133 4.98 -0.65 13.19
CA LEU A 133 4.86 -2.10 13.10
C LEU A 133 5.48 -2.53 11.78
N ASN A 134 6.62 -3.24 11.84
CA ASN A 134 7.43 -3.58 10.67
C ASN A 134 7.48 -5.10 10.48
N PHE A 135 7.22 -5.59 9.25
CA PHE A 135 7.39 -6.99 8.91
C PHE A 135 8.07 -7.17 7.56
N CYS A 136 8.85 -8.23 7.42
CA CYS A 136 9.49 -8.55 6.16
C CYS A 136 8.56 -9.39 5.28
N TYR A 137 8.35 -8.95 4.05
CA TYR A 137 7.46 -9.61 3.08
C TYR A 137 7.89 -11.04 2.73
N GLN A 138 9.20 -11.31 2.80
CA GLN A 138 9.74 -12.63 2.48
C GLN A 138 9.43 -13.68 3.55
N ASP A 139 9.16 -13.27 4.79
CA ASP A 139 8.71 -14.18 5.86
C ASP A 139 7.28 -14.70 5.60
N ILE A 140 6.56 -14.03 4.69
CA ILE A 140 5.19 -14.42 4.31
C ILE A 140 5.21 -15.39 3.12
N ALA A 141 5.87 -14.97 2.04
CA ALA A 141 6.06 -15.77 0.83
C ALA A 141 7.34 -15.30 0.15
N PRO A 142 8.30 -16.19 -0.12
CA PRO A 142 9.57 -15.83 -0.74
C PRO A 142 9.38 -15.14 -2.09
N ASP A 143 10.18 -14.10 -2.36
CA ASP A 143 10.11 -13.35 -3.61
C ASP A 143 10.89 -14.03 -4.73
N ARG A 144 10.44 -15.20 -5.11
CA ARG A 144 10.97 -16.02 -6.22
C ARG A 144 9.85 -16.88 -6.79
N ASP A 145 10.03 -17.34 -8.01
CA ASP A 145 9.15 -18.37 -8.58
C ASP A 145 9.53 -19.74 -8.01
N ASP A 146 8.90 -20.08 -6.91
CA ASP A 146 9.00 -21.38 -6.23
C ASP A 146 7.76 -22.25 -6.48
N GLN A 147 6.95 -21.90 -7.47
CA GLN A 147 5.66 -22.53 -7.76
C GLN A 147 4.73 -22.57 -6.54
N PHE A 148 4.86 -21.56 -5.66
CA PHE A 148 4.10 -21.43 -4.42
C PHE A 148 4.31 -22.56 -3.39
N ALA A 149 5.48 -23.21 -3.42
CA ALA A 149 5.80 -24.34 -2.55
C ALA A 149 6.20 -23.95 -1.13
N GLU A 150 6.54 -22.67 -0.87
CA GLU A 150 7.06 -22.21 0.41
C GLU A 150 6.25 -21.07 1.02
N GLY A 151 6.26 -20.97 2.35
CA GLY A 151 5.59 -19.91 3.10
C GLY A 151 4.06 -20.05 3.12
N LEU A 152 3.38 -18.92 3.17
CA LEU A 152 1.92 -18.86 3.27
C LEU A 152 1.17 -19.68 2.19
N PRO A 153 1.54 -19.65 0.89
CA PRO A 153 0.80 -20.39 -0.12
C PRO A 153 0.85 -21.91 0.05
N ALA A 154 1.93 -22.45 0.61
CA ALA A 154 2.05 -23.90 0.87
C ALA A 154 0.96 -24.42 1.83
N LEU A 155 0.37 -23.54 2.64
CA LEU A 155 -0.70 -23.87 3.58
C LEU A 155 -2.11 -23.75 2.98
N TYR A 156 -2.19 -23.42 1.68
CA TYR A 156 -3.43 -23.32 0.93
C TYR A 156 -3.39 -24.17 -0.37
N PRO A 157 -3.00 -25.45 -0.35
CA PRO A 157 -2.74 -26.22 -1.57
C PRO A 157 -3.94 -26.24 -2.52
N ALA A 158 -5.14 -26.55 -2.03
CA ALA A 158 -6.35 -26.56 -2.85
C ALA A 158 -6.71 -25.17 -3.41
N TRP A 159 -6.31 -24.09 -2.75
CA TRP A 159 -6.52 -22.73 -3.22
C TRP A 159 -5.56 -22.37 -4.36
N MET A 160 -4.33 -22.87 -4.31
CA MET A 160 -3.32 -22.60 -5.33
C MET A 160 -3.57 -23.28 -6.66
N GLU A 161 -4.42 -24.31 -6.71
CA GLU A 161 -4.89 -24.97 -7.95
C GLU A 161 -6.00 -24.20 -8.68
N ARG A 162 -6.57 -23.18 -8.06
CA ARG A 162 -7.71 -22.43 -8.61
C ARG A 162 -7.28 -21.51 -9.76
N PRO A 163 -8.15 -21.30 -10.77
CA PRO A 163 -7.89 -20.35 -11.86
C PRO A 163 -7.89 -18.89 -11.42
N ASP A 164 -8.45 -18.57 -10.23
CA ASP A 164 -8.49 -17.26 -9.60
C ASP A 164 -7.60 -17.17 -8.36
N ARG A 165 -6.61 -18.06 -8.23
CA ARG A 165 -5.66 -18.05 -7.10
C ARG A 165 -4.98 -16.71 -6.95
N TRP A 166 -4.64 -16.36 -5.71
CA TRP A 166 -3.92 -15.14 -5.41
C TRP A 166 -2.44 -15.20 -5.79
N GLY A 167 -1.89 -14.03 -6.13
CA GLY A 167 -0.44 -13.84 -6.30
C GLY A 167 0.23 -13.42 -5.00
N LYS A 168 1.57 -13.39 -5.02
CA LYS A 168 2.34 -13.07 -3.81
C LYS A 168 2.11 -11.64 -3.28
N ILE A 169 1.79 -10.65 -4.14
CA ILE A 169 1.38 -9.31 -3.68
C ILE A 169 0.15 -9.40 -2.77
N ALA A 170 -0.85 -10.21 -3.13
CA ALA A 170 -2.04 -10.37 -2.30
C ALA A 170 -1.73 -11.11 -0.98
N MET A 171 -0.77 -12.03 -0.98
CA MET A 171 -0.31 -12.73 0.23
C MET A 171 0.40 -11.77 1.19
N TRP A 172 1.28 -10.92 0.67
CA TRP A 172 1.95 -9.89 1.46
C TRP A 172 0.96 -8.85 2.00
N ALA A 173 -0.08 -8.50 1.22
CA ALA A 173 -1.16 -7.61 1.66
C ALA A 173 -2.02 -8.24 2.75
N TRP A 174 -2.29 -9.55 2.67
CA TRP A 174 -2.97 -10.29 3.72
C TRP A 174 -2.22 -10.19 5.06
N ALA A 175 -0.90 -10.33 5.03
CA ALA A 175 -0.07 -10.21 6.23
C ALA A 175 -0.15 -8.80 6.86
N ALA A 176 -0.19 -7.73 6.05
CA ALA A 176 -0.38 -6.38 6.58
C ALA A 176 -1.68 -6.24 7.38
N SER A 177 -2.77 -6.91 6.96
CA SER A 177 -4.02 -6.97 7.73
C SER A 177 -3.87 -7.77 9.02
N ARG A 178 -3.06 -8.83 9.04
CA ARG A 178 -2.74 -9.58 10.28
C ARG A 178 -1.95 -8.75 11.27
N VAL A 179 -1.01 -7.93 10.78
CA VAL A 179 -0.29 -6.96 11.62
C VAL A 179 -1.25 -5.92 12.20
N LEU A 180 -2.27 -5.50 11.44
CA LEU A 180 -3.29 -4.59 11.95
C LEU A 180 -4.22 -5.27 12.98
N ASP A 181 -4.49 -6.58 12.84
CA ASP A 181 -5.19 -7.36 13.89
C ASP A 181 -4.38 -7.39 15.20
N PHE A 182 -3.06 -7.61 15.09
CA PHE A 182 -2.14 -7.54 16.21
C PHE A 182 -2.19 -6.17 16.89
N ALA A 183 -2.13 -5.08 16.11
CA ALA A 183 -2.25 -3.73 16.66
C ALA A 183 -3.56 -3.54 17.45
N GLY A 184 -4.66 -4.08 16.93
CA GLY A 184 -5.98 -4.05 17.62
C GLY A 184 -5.99 -4.84 18.92
N LEU A 185 -5.37 -6.02 18.95
CA LEU A 185 -5.23 -6.82 20.19
C LEU A 185 -4.38 -6.09 21.24
N GLU A 186 -3.26 -5.51 20.83
CA GLU A 186 -2.39 -4.76 21.73
C GLU A 186 -3.06 -3.48 22.25
N ALA A 187 -3.76 -2.74 21.38
CA ALA A 187 -4.55 -1.58 21.81
C ALA A 187 -5.63 -1.96 22.84
N ALA A 188 -6.31 -3.10 22.65
CA ALA A 188 -7.28 -3.62 23.60
C ALA A 188 -6.66 -4.05 24.95
N ARG A 189 -5.38 -4.42 24.94
CA ARG A 189 -4.56 -4.71 26.14
C ARG A 189 -3.96 -3.46 26.80
N GLY A 190 -4.18 -2.28 26.21
CA GLY A 190 -3.74 -0.99 26.76
C GLY A 190 -2.47 -0.43 26.12
N ALA A 191 -1.94 -1.06 25.05
CA ALA A 191 -0.87 -0.45 24.29
C ALA A 191 -1.32 0.90 23.69
N PRO A 192 -0.46 1.93 23.68
CA PRO A 192 -0.83 3.28 23.30
C PRO A 192 -0.89 3.47 21.76
N LEU A 193 -1.70 2.70 21.05
CA LEU A 193 -1.89 2.76 19.61
C LEU A 193 -3.25 3.37 19.25
N ASP A 194 -3.28 4.40 18.40
CA ASP A 194 -4.53 4.98 17.89
C ASP A 194 -4.96 4.23 16.62
N MET A 195 -5.84 3.25 16.78
CA MET A 195 -6.38 2.42 15.68
C MET A 195 -7.09 3.23 14.59
N ARG A 196 -7.54 4.45 14.88
CA ARG A 196 -8.18 5.34 13.88
C ARG A 196 -7.16 6.03 12.98
N ARG A 197 -5.88 5.95 13.33
CA ARG A 197 -4.75 6.58 12.64
C ARG A 197 -3.70 5.54 12.21
N ALA A 198 -4.17 4.35 11.84
CA ALA A 198 -3.36 3.30 11.25
C ALA A 198 -3.06 3.63 9.79
N ALA A 199 -1.79 3.65 9.41
CA ALA A 199 -1.35 3.79 8.03
C ALA A 199 -0.63 2.51 7.57
N VAL A 200 -0.74 2.17 6.27
CA VAL A 200 0.09 1.14 5.64
C VAL A 200 1.01 1.80 4.63
N VAL A 201 2.27 1.36 4.59
CA VAL A 201 3.28 1.93 3.69
C VAL A 201 4.18 0.85 3.10
N GLY A 202 4.52 1.03 1.82
CA GLY A 202 5.46 0.19 1.11
C GLY A 202 6.12 0.91 -0.06
N HIS A 203 7.26 0.37 -0.49
CA HIS A 203 8.06 0.88 -1.60
C HIS A 203 8.10 -0.13 -2.74
N SER A 204 8.07 0.34 -4.00
CA SER A 204 8.19 -0.52 -5.17
C SER A 204 7.08 -1.59 -5.20
N ARG A 205 7.41 -2.89 -5.35
CA ARG A 205 6.46 -4.01 -5.22
C ARG A 205 5.67 -4.00 -3.92
N LEU A 206 6.27 -3.50 -2.85
CA LEU A 206 5.60 -3.38 -1.55
C LEU A 206 4.69 -2.14 -1.49
N GLY A 207 4.89 -1.15 -2.36
CA GLY A 207 3.93 -0.06 -2.61
C GLY A 207 2.64 -0.57 -3.29
N LYS A 208 2.79 -1.47 -4.29
CA LYS A 208 1.64 -2.21 -4.87
C LYS A 208 0.91 -3.00 -3.78
N THR A 209 1.69 -3.67 -2.90
CA THR A 209 1.16 -4.43 -1.77
C THR A 209 0.40 -3.55 -0.77
N ALA A 210 0.94 -2.37 -0.44
CA ALA A 210 0.29 -1.42 0.47
C ALA A 210 -1.05 -0.92 -0.10
N LEU A 211 -1.09 -0.60 -1.40
CA LEU A 211 -2.33 -0.22 -2.09
C LEU A 211 -3.36 -1.35 -2.02
N TRP A 212 -2.96 -2.60 -2.30
CA TRP A 212 -3.86 -3.75 -2.27
C TRP A 212 -4.34 -4.07 -0.84
N ALA A 213 -3.47 -3.92 0.17
CA ALA A 213 -3.86 -4.03 1.58
C ALA A 213 -4.91 -2.96 1.94
N GLY A 214 -4.67 -1.70 1.57
CA GLY A 214 -5.60 -0.62 1.81
C GLY A 214 -6.95 -0.77 1.08
N ALA A 215 -6.95 -1.33 -0.13
CA ALA A 215 -8.18 -1.63 -0.87
C ALA A 215 -9.02 -2.70 -0.18
N ASN A 216 -8.40 -3.71 0.45
CA ASN A 216 -9.08 -4.83 1.09
C ASN A 216 -9.40 -4.59 2.57
N ASP A 217 -8.61 -3.80 3.29
CA ASP A 217 -8.80 -3.56 4.72
C ASP A 217 -9.16 -2.10 5.01
N PRO A 218 -10.43 -1.80 5.30
CA PRO A 218 -10.90 -0.44 5.53
C PRO A 218 -10.40 0.18 6.85
N ARG A 219 -9.75 -0.56 7.73
CA ARG A 219 -9.20 -0.06 8.98
C ARG A 219 -7.94 0.80 8.79
N PHE A 220 -7.23 0.66 7.67
CA PHE A 220 -6.16 1.59 7.33
C PHE A 220 -6.75 2.95 6.95
N SER A 221 -6.49 3.97 7.73
CA SER A 221 -6.96 5.35 7.51
C SER A 221 -6.16 6.10 6.45
N LEU A 222 -4.90 5.68 6.22
CA LEU A 222 -3.99 6.21 5.23
C LEU A 222 -3.26 5.06 4.53
N VAL A 223 -3.22 5.10 3.20
CA VAL A 223 -2.53 4.11 2.37
C VAL A 223 -1.43 4.81 1.59
N VAL A 224 -0.18 4.40 1.78
CA VAL A 224 1.00 5.05 1.21
C VAL A 224 1.70 4.11 0.24
N SER A 225 1.84 4.56 -1.00
CA SER A 225 2.56 3.88 -2.07
C SER A 225 3.73 4.75 -2.53
N ASN A 226 4.95 4.22 -2.46
CA ASN A 226 6.14 4.91 -2.93
C ASN A 226 6.74 4.17 -4.12
N ASP A 227 6.93 4.90 -5.25
CA ASP A 227 7.55 4.42 -6.50
C ASP A 227 7.01 3.04 -6.92
N SER A 228 5.70 2.84 -6.94
CA SER A 228 5.13 1.50 -7.15
C SER A 228 4.89 1.13 -8.61
N GLY A 229 4.80 2.08 -9.52
CA GLY A 229 4.77 1.84 -10.96
C GLY A 229 3.64 0.93 -11.46
N CYS A 230 3.97 0.10 -12.46
CA CYS A 230 3.08 -0.88 -13.09
C CYS A 230 2.40 -1.80 -12.08
N ALA A 231 1.11 -2.09 -12.26
CA ALA A 231 0.28 -2.82 -11.31
C ALA A 231 0.32 -2.26 -9.87
N GLY A 232 0.66 -0.99 -9.75
CA GLY A 232 0.70 -0.23 -8.50
C GLY A 232 -0.04 1.08 -8.67
N ALA A 233 0.65 2.20 -8.49
CA ALA A 233 0.03 3.52 -8.63
C ALA A 233 0.00 4.05 -10.07
N ALA A 234 0.83 3.55 -11.01
CA ALA A 234 0.88 4.06 -12.37
C ALA A 234 -0.23 3.50 -13.24
N LEU A 235 -0.88 4.36 -14.06
CA LEU A 235 -1.77 3.91 -15.13
C LEU A 235 -1.03 2.96 -16.06
N GLU A 236 -1.73 1.97 -16.62
CA GLU A 236 -1.16 1.08 -17.62
C GLU A 236 -1.33 1.63 -19.04
N ARG A 237 -2.42 2.37 -19.30
CA ARG A 237 -2.63 3.04 -20.57
C ARG A 237 -1.69 4.23 -20.72
N GLY A 238 -1.00 4.29 -21.86
CA GLY A 238 -0.17 5.43 -22.23
C GLY A 238 1.10 5.63 -21.42
N LYS A 239 1.44 4.67 -20.52
CA LYS A 239 2.65 4.76 -19.70
C LYS A 239 3.92 4.45 -20.50
N SER A 240 5.04 4.91 -19.95
CA SER A 240 6.40 4.50 -20.29
C SER A 240 6.99 3.57 -19.21
N GLY A 241 8.19 3.03 -19.43
CA GLY A 241 8.86 2.17 -18.46
C GLY A 241 8.28 0.76 -18.37
N GLU A 242 8.15 0.23 -17.16
CA GLU A 242 7.64 -1.12 -16.94
C GLU A 242 6.17 -1.24 -17.29
N ASP A 243 5.84 -2.19 -18.17
CA ASP A 243 4.46 -2.50 -18.57
C ASP A 243 4.01 -3.88 -18.09
N VAL A 244 2.75 -4.24 -18.38
CA VAL A 244 2.17 -5.54 -17.99
C VAL A 244 2.96 -6.70 -18.58
N ALA A 245 3.48 -6.58 -19.81
CA ALA A 245 4.27 -7.64 -20.44
C ALA A 245 5.60 -7.85 -19.70
N ALA A 246 6.32 -6.77 -19.42
CA ALA A 246 7.61 -6.82 -18.74
C ALA A 246 7.48 -7.38 -17.32
N ILE A 247 6.51 -6.88 -16.53
CA ILE A 247 6.34 -7.30 -15.14
C ILE A 247 5.83 -8.74 -15.02
N THR A 248 4.91 -9.17 -15.86
CA THR A 248 4.36 -10.54 -15.79
C THR A 248 5.32 -11.58 -16.34
N ASN A 249 6.15 -11.23 -17.33
CA ASN A 249 7.21 -12.10 -17.82
C ASN A 249 8.29 -12.36 -16.75
N ARG A 250 8.62 -11.34 -15.94
CA ARG A 250 9.66 -11.44 -14.92
C ARG A 250 9.15 -11.91 -13.57
N PHE A 251 7.94 -11.51 -13.20
CA PHE A 251 7.37 -11.67 -11.86
C PHE A 251 5.91 -12.15 -11.91
N GLY A 252 5.56 -13.03 -12.84
CA GLY A 252 4.19 -13.53 -12.99
C GLY A 252 3.60 -14.11 -11.70
N TYR A 253 4.43 -14.66 -10.83
CA TYR A 253 4.03 -15.18 -9.51
C TYR A 253 3.56 -14.10 -8.51
N TRP A 254 3.80 -12.82 -8.79
CA TRP A 254 3.26 -11.72 -7.96
C TRP A 254 1.76 -11.57 -8.10
N PHE A 255 1.20 -12.01 -9.22
CA PHE A 255 -0.17 -11.73 -9.64
C PHE A 255 -1.05 -12.98 -9.69
N GLY A 256 -2.35 -12.78 -9.78
CA GLY A 256 -3.29 -13.81 -10.21
C GLY A 256 -3.07 -14.20 -11.67
N PRO A 257 -3.44 -15.43 -12.08
CA PRO A 257 -3.14 -15.95 -13.43
C PRO A 257 -3.71 -15.12 -14.58
N GLN A 258 -4.78 -14.34 -14.32
CA GLN A 258 -5.49 -13.59 -15.36
C GLN A 258 -4.75 -12.32 -15.82
N TYR A 259 -3.81 -11.80 -15.03
CA TYR A 259 -3.19 -10.50 -15.34
C TYR A 259 -2.35 -10.54 -16.61
N THR A 260 -1.65 -11.65 -16.87
CA THR A 260 -0.80 -11.83 -18.05
C THR A 260 -1.56 -11.65 -19.38
N ARG A 261 -2.88 -11.87 -19.40
CA ARG A 261 -3.69 -11.71 -20.63
C ARG A 261 -3.72 -10.28 -21.17
N PHE A 262 -3.38 -9.29 -20.33
CA PHE A 262 -3.33 -7.89 -20.72
C PHE A 262 -1.94 -7.44 -21.21
N ALA A 263 -0.96 -8.34 -21.25
CA ALA A 263 0.37 -8.06 -21.77
C ALA A 263 0.31 -7.51 -23.19
N GLY A 264 0.83 -6.29 -23.39
CA GLY A 264 0.80 -5.58 -24.67
C GLY A 264 -0.59 -5.09 -25.12
N ARG A 265 -1.62 -5.20 -24.26
CA ARG A 265 -3.00 -4.80 -24.57
C ARG A 265 -3.66 -4.10 -23.38
N PRO A 266 -3.07 -3.01 -22.84
CA PRO A 266 -3.65 -2.29 -21.72
C PRO A 266 -5.06 -1.73 -22.01
N GLU A 267 -5.38 -1.48 -23.28
CA GLU A 267 -6.69 -0.99 -23.73
C GLU A 267 -7.82 -2.01 -23.48
N ASP A 268 -7.51 -3.30 -23.46
CA ASP A 268 -8.48 -4.37 -23.23
C ASP A 268 -8.86 -4.51 -21.72
N MET A 269 -8.14 -3.82 -20.83
CA MET A 269 -8.45 -3.84 -19.39
C MET A 269 -9.79 -3.14 -19.12
N PRO A 270 -10.76 -3.78 -18.44
CA PRO A 270 -12.02 -3.11 -18.05
C PRO A 270 -11.83 -2.14 -16.87
N PHE A 271 -10.60 -1.93 -16.43
CA PHE A 271 -10.14 -1.04 -15.35
C PHE A 271 -8.82 -0.40 -15.76
N ASP A 272 -8.27 0.44 -14.89
CA ASP A 272 -6.85 0.80 -14.85
C ASP A 272 -6.47 1.09 -13.39
N GLN A 273 -5.21 1.37 -13.09
CA GLN A 273 -4.73 1.43 -11.69
C GLN A 273 -5.35 2.57 -10.86
N HIS A 274 -5.94 3.58 -11.48
CA HIS A 274 -6.76 4.56 -10.76
C HIS A 274 -7.96 3.92 -10.02
N PHE A 275 -8.43 2.72 -10.44
CA PHE A 275 -9.44 1.96 -9.71
C PHE A 275 -8.90 1.43 -8.37
N LEU A 276 -7.63 0.99 -8.36
CA LEU A 276 -6.97 0.54 -7.12
C LEU A 276 -6.88 1.68 -6.10
N LEU A 277 -6.44 2.85 -6.54
CA LEU A 277 -6.35 4.02 -5.66
C LEU A 277 -7.74 4.47 -5.18
N ALA A 278 -8.71 4.53 -6.09
CA ALA A 278 -10.10 4.88 -5.77
C ALA A 278 -10.76 3.90 -4.79
N SER A 279 -10.38 2.62 -4.82
CA SER A 279 -10.88 1.60 -3.88
C SER A 279 -10.56 1.91 -2.42
N CYS A 280 -9.64 2.83 -2.15
CA CYS A 280 -9.35 3.30 -0.81
C CYS A 280 -10.32 4.40 -0.33
N ALA A 281 -11.05 5.09 -1.22
CA ALA A 281 -11.97 6.16 -0.83
C ALA A 281 -13.09 5.65 0.11
N PRO A 282 -13.52 6.46 1.08
CA PRO A 282 -13.21 7.87 1.34
C PRO A 282 -11.92 8.10 2.17
N ARG A 283 -11.15 7.06 2.48
CA ARG A 283 -9.90 7.14 3.24
C ARG A 283 -8.81 7.82 2.41
N ALA A 284 -7.73 8.21 3.06
CA ALA A 284 -6.64 8.91 2.40
C ALA A 284 -5.72 7.93 1.65
N VAL A 285 -5.26 8.37 0.47
CA VAL A 285 -4.23 7.69 -0.33
C VAL A 285 -3.10 8.67 -0.58
N TYR A 286 -1.88 8.19 -0.46
CA TYR A 286 -0.67 8.94 -0.75
C TYR A 286 0.13 8.22 -1.84
N VAL A 287 0.42 8.89 -2.93
CA VAL A 287 1.31 8.41 -3.99
C VAL A 287 2.58 9.25 -3.97
N ALA A 288 3.71 8.59 -3.85
CA ALA A 288 5.03 9.21 -3.80
C ALA A 288 5.88 8.72 -4.97
N SER A 289 6.43 9.64 -5.74
CA SER A 289 7.22 9.35 -6.94
C SER A 289 8.59 10.01 -6.88
N ALA A 290 9.58 9.35 -7.50
CA ALA A 290 10.90 9.90 -7.74
C ALA A 290 11.02 10.42 -9.18
N ALA A 291 11.56 11.63 -9.35
CA ALA A 291 11.61 12.31 -10.66
C ALA A 291 12.45 11.56 -11.71
N GLU A 292 13.46 10.81 -11.27
CA GLU A 292 14.40 10.07 -12.12
C GLU A 292 14.02 8.60 -12.28
N ASP A 293 12.91 8.14 -11.66
CA ASP A 293 12.44 6.75 -11.77
C ASP A 293 11.56 6.57 -13.02
N ALA A 294 12.19 6.66 -14.18
CA ALA A 294 11.48 6.50 -15.46
C ALA A 294 10.86 5.09 -15.62
N TRP A 295 11.36 4.08 -14.89
CA TRP A 295 10.81 2.72 -14.94
C TRP A 295 9.45 2.61 -14.25
N ALA A 296 9.26 3.31 -13.13
CA ALA A 296 7.97 3.40 -12.44
C ALA A 296 6.98 4.34 -13.14
N ASP A 297 7.47 5.28 -13.93
CA ASP A 297 6.70 6.32 -14.62
C ASP A 297 5.95 7.27 -13.65
N PRO A 298 6.68 8.26 -13.07
CA PRO A 298 6.10 9.21 -12.14
C PRO A 298 4.96 10.07 -12.71
N ASP A 299 4.88 10.20 -14.03
CA ASP A 299 3.78 10.90 -14.70
C ASP A 299 2.50 10.05 -14.71
N ALA A 300 2.62 8.75 -15.02
CA ALA A 300 1.50 7.83 -14.97
C ALA A 300 1.00 7.63 -13.53
N GLU A 301 1.89 7.64 -12.52
CA GLU A 301 1.49 7.64 -11.10
C GLU A 301 0.71 8.90 -10.72
N PHE A 302 1.15 10.08 -11.18
CA PHE A 302 0.44 11.33 -10.96
C PHE A 302 -0.95 11.35 -11.61
N LEU A 303 -1.04 10.94 -12.87
CA LEU A 303 -2.30 10.89 -13.60
C LEU A 303 -3.29 9.92 -12.95
N SER A 304 -2.81 8.77 -12.49
CA SER A 304 -3.61 7.79 -11.75
C SER A 304 -4.16 8.36 -10.44
N ALA A 305 -3.31 9.05 -9.66
CA ALA A 305 -3.72 9.71 -8.42
C ALA A 305 -4.79 10.79 -8.69
N TRP A 306 -4.63 11.55 -9.77
CA TRP A 306 -5.61 12.56 -10.17
C TRP A 306 -6.93 11.93 -10.59
N ALA A 307 -6.90 10.94 -11.48
CA ALA A 307 -8.09 10.22 -11.92
C ALA A 307 -8.84 9.57 -10.76
N ALA A 308 -8.13 8.92 -9.82
CA ALA A 308 -8.71 8.35 -8.61
C ALA A 308 -9.36 9.40 -7.70
N GLY A 309 -8.83 10.62 -7.69
CA GLY A 309 -9.37 11.74 -6.93
C GLY A 309 -10.79 12.16 -7.34
N SER A 310 -11.24 11.80 -8.55
CA SER A 310 -12.54 12.19 -9.12
C SER A 310 -13.77 11.67 -8.35
N VAL A 311 -13.62 10.64 -7.53
CA VAL A 311 -14.74 10.08 -6.74
C VAL A 311 -14.96 10.83 -5.42
N TYR A 312 -13.94 11.50 -4.87
CA TYR A 312 -14.00 12.12 -3.54
C TYR A 312 -15.00 13.27 -3.43
N PRO A 313 -15.18 14.16 -4.44
CA PRO A 313 -16.18 15.22 -4.36
C PRO A 313 -17.59 14.70 -4.12
N ALA A 314 -17.97 13.59 -4.75
CA ALA A 314 -19.26 12.94 -4.51
C ALA A 314 -19.39 12.33 -3.10
N LEU A 315 -18.28 12.18 -2.39
CA LEU A 315 -18.20 11.72 -1.00
C LEU A 315 -18.01 12.88 0.00
N GLY A 316 -18.20 14.13 -0.46
CA GLY A 316 -18.07 15.33 0.36
C GLY A 316 -16.63 15.72 0.72
N GLN A 317 -15.64 15.27 -0.04
CA GLN A 317 -14.21 15.48 0.22
C GLN A 317 -13.48 15.95 -1.03
N ALA A 318 -12.34 16.62 -0.88
CA ALA A 318 -11.45 16.91 -2.01
C ALA A 318 -10.61 15.67 -2.35
N GLY A 319 -10.49 15.37 -3.64
CA GLY A 319 -9.56 14.37 -4.16
C GLY A 319 -8.13 14.89 -4.21
N LEU A 320 -7.42 14.71 -5.33
CA LEU A 320 -6.13 15.38 -5.56
C LEU A 320 -6.38 16.82 -5.98
N VAL A 321 -5.86 17.77 -5.21
CA VAL A 321 -5.93 19.20 -5.53
C VAL A 321 -4.69 19.60 -6.29
N THR A 322 -4.84 19.99 -7.54
CA THR A 322 -3.76 20.37 -8.44
C THR A 322 -4.16 21.55 -9.34
N ASP A 323 -3.20 22.32 -9.82
CA ASP A 323 -3.37 23.45 -10.73
C ASP A 323 -3.31 23.08 -12.23
N ASN A 324 -3.45 21.78 -12.53
CA ASN A 324 -3.36 21.24 -13.90
C ASN A 324 -1.98 21.43 -14.56
N ARG A 325 -0.93 21.40 -13.77
CA ARG A 325 0.46 21.39 -14.23
C ARG A 325 1.11 20.05 -13.95
N TRP A 326 2.03 19.66 -14.79
CA TRP A 326 2.89 18.51 -14.51
C TRP A 326 3.72 18.80 -13.28
N PRO A 327 3.73 17.86 -12.28
CA PRO A 327 4.56 18.05 -11.10
C PRO A 327 6.04 18.14 -11.45
N GLU A 328 6.70 19.14 -10.94
CA GLU A 328 8.17 19.24 -10.96
C GLU A 328 8.77 18.48 -9.78
N ALA A 329 10.10 18.31 -9.78
CA ALA A 329 10.80 17.80 -8.62
C ALA A 329 10.53 18.70 -7.40
N ASP A 330 10.38 18.12 -6.22
CA ASP A 330 9.97 18.75 -4.96
C ASP A 330 8.50 19.22 -4.88
N CYS A 331 7.67 18.91 -5.88
CA CYS A 331 6.24 19.16 -5.79
C CYS A 331 5.60 18.36 -4.65
N ILE A 332 4.72 19.02 -3.87
CA ILE A 332 3.96 18.43 -2.76
C ILE A 332 2.50 18.87 -2.87
N LEU A 333 1.59 17.92 -3.01
CA LEU A 333 0.15 18.15 -3.12
C LEU A 333 -0.56 17.43 -1.95
N HIS A 334 -0.75 18.13 -0.86
CA HIS A 334 -1.30 17.60 0.41
C HIS A 334 -2.71 18.13 0.74
N GLN A 335 -3.39 18.85 -0.17
CA GLN A 335 -4.62 19.58 0.16
C GLN A 335 -5.87 18.72 0.21
N GLY A 336 -5.87 17.57 -0.48
CA GLY A 336 -7.01 16.66 -0.56
C GLY A 336 -6.79 15.34 0.18
N ARG A 337 -7.73 14.40 -0.03
CA ARG A 337 -7.66 13.02 0.48
C ARG A 337 -6.77 12.11 -0.38
N VAL A 338 -6.53 12.48 -1.62
CA VAL A 338 -5.46 11.93 -2.42
C VAL A 338 -4.30 12.90 -2.34
N ALA A 339 -3.17 12.45 -1.85
CA ALA A 339 -1.95 13.22 -1.77
C ALA A 339 -0.93 12.71 -2.79
N TYR A 340 -0.07 13.60 -3.25
CA TYR A 340 1.01 13.27 -4.16
C TYR A 340 2.25 14.07 -3.82
N HIS A 341 3.42 13.47 -3.99
CA HIS A 341 4.64 14.23 -4.13
C HIS A 341 5.55 13.63 -5.20
N ARG A 342 6.41 14.48 -5.79
CA ARG A 342 7.52 14.07 -6.63
C ARG A 342 8.81 14.61 -6.03
N ARG A 343 9.69 13.73 -5.53
CA ARG A 343 11.00 14.15 -5.05
C ARG A 343 12.08 14.05 -6.15
N PRO A 344 13.21 14.75 -6.04
CA PRO A 344 14.39 14.47 -6.83
C PRO A 344 14.93 13.06 -6.57
N GLY A 345 15.75 12.55 -7.49
CA GLY A 345 16.48 11.30 -7.37
C GLY A 345 15.76 10.09 -7.95
N CYS A 346 16.38 8.93 -7.76
CA CYS A 346 16.01 7.65 -8.35
C CYS A 346 15.07 6.81 -7.47
N HIS A 347 14.80 5.58 -7.90
CA HIS A 347 13.99 4.57 -7.22
C HIS A 347 14.49 4.26 -5.82
N TYR A 348 13.84 4.80 -4.78
CA TYR A 348 14.25 4.70 -3.38
C TYR A 348 13.12 5.12 -2.42
N LEU A 349 13.10 4.58 -1.21
CA LEU A 349 12.28 5.10 -0.11
C LEU A 349 13.20 5.87 0.84
N SER A 350 13.13 7.18 0.78
CA SER A 350 14.06 8.08 1.46
C SER A 350 13.49 8.64 2.77
N ARG A 351 14.38 9.24 3.59
CA ARG A 351 13.94 10.01 4.77
C ARG A 351 13.00 11.15 4.40
N THR A 352 13.22 11.78 3.23
CA THR A 352 12.33 12.85 2.73
C THR A 352 10.92 12.33 2.48
N ASP A 353 10.78 11.12 1.91
CA ASP A 353 9.46 10.49 1.71
C ASP A 353 8.76 10.29 3.06
N TRP A 354 9.46 9.72 4.05
CA TRP A 354 8.91 9.52 5.39
C TRP A 354 8.49 10.82 6.08
N GLN A 355 9.29 11.89 5.97
CA GLN A 355 8.94 13.21 6.50
C GLN A 355 7.63 13.73 5.89
N ARG A 356 7.45 13.56 4.57
CA ARG A 356 6.24 13.97 3.86
C ARG A 356 5.03 13.11 4.25
N PHE A 357 5.22 11.80 4.44
CA PHE A 357 4.14 10.91 4.90
C PHE A 357 3.66 11.28 6.31
N MET A 358 4.59 11.51 7.24
CA MET A 358 4.27 11.93 8.61
C MET A 358 3.61 13.31 8.65
N ALA A 359 4.09 14.27 7.87
CA ALA A 359 3.47 15.60 7.75
C ALA A 359 2.03 15.50 7.23
N TYR A 360 1.78 14.69 6.21
CA TYR A 360 0.44 14.48 5.70
C TYR A 360 -0.47 13.74 6.70
N ALA A 361 0.03 12.70 7.37
CA ALA A 361 -0.73 12.00 8.41
C ALA A 361 -1.12 12.92 9.59
N ASN A 362 -0.26 13.87 9.96
CA ASN A 362 -0.58 14.89 10.97
C ASN A 362 -1.61 15.88 10.45
N LYS A 363 -1.50 16.35 9.22
CA LYS A 363 -2.49 17.23 8.58
C LYS A 363 -3.89 16.61 8.55
N LEU A 364 -4.00 15.32 8.20
CA LEU A 364 -5.27 14.58 8.22
C LEU A 364 -5.94 14.57 9.61
N ALA A 365 -5.15 14.65 10.66
CA ALA A 365 -5.62 14.70 12.04
C ALA A 365 -5.87 16.13 12.56
N GLY A 366 -5.75 17.16 11.70
CA GLY A 366 -5.89 18.57 12.10
C GLY A 366 -4.76 19.06 13.02
N ARG A 367 -3.58 18.41 12.96
CA ARG A 367 -2.38 18.83 13.67
C ARG A 367 -1.49 19.64 12.73
N PRO A 368 -0.88 20.74 13.21
CA PRO A 368 0.02 21.57 12.41
C PRO A 368 1.28 20.81 11.96
#